data_d51912951d6d4c356907366e63b5e3d8
#
_entry.id   d51912951d6d4c356907366e63b5e3d8
#
_cell.length_a   1.000
_cell.length_b   1.000
_cell.length_c   1.000
_cell.angle_alpha   90.00
_cell.angle_beta   90.00
_cell.angle_gamma   90.00
#
_symmetry.space_group_name_H-M   'P 1'
#
loop_
_entity.id
_entity.type
_entity.pdbx_description
1 polymer ?
#
loop_
_entity_poly.entity_id
_entity_poly.type
_entity_poly.pdbx_seq_one_letter_code
_entity_poly.pdbx_strand_id
1 'polypeptide(L)'
;MGGGSLIWPVNGKVTSNFGPRWGRQHNGIDIAANTGTTVASAGSGTVIAAGFSGGFGYRVLVQHNGGLVTLYAHLSSINVSTGQTVSAGSSLGGVGCSGSCTGPHLHFETRVGGTAYDPRSYLG
;
A
#
# COMPACT_ATOMS: atom_id res chain seq x y z
N MET A 1 -6.14 2.35 18.08
CA MET A 1 -5.21 1.24 18.08
C MET A 1 -3.85 1.70 17.56
N GLY A 2 -2.87 1.62 18.35
CA GLY A 2 -1.53 2.01 17.98
C GLY A 2 -0.82 1.01 17.09
N GLY A 3 0.40 1.34 16.71
CA GLY A 3 1.21 0.59 15.80
C GLY A 3 1.48 -0.83 16.20
N GLY A 4 1.94 -1.61 15.26
CA GLY A 4 2.32 -2.97 15.43
C GLY A 4 1.31 -4.00 15.01
N SER A 5 0.08 -3.60 14.62
CA SER A 5 -0.92 -4.56 14.18
C SER A 5 -0.75 -5.00 12.73
N LEU A 6 -0.13 -4.18 11.88
CA LEU A 6 0.16 -4.50 10.48
C LEU A 6 1.63 -4.86 10.32
N ILE A 7 1.92 -5.75 9.37
CA ILE A 7 3.29 -6.04 8.96
C ILE A 7 3.69 -5.13 7.81
N TRP A 8 4.98 -4.93 7.61
CA TRP A 8 5.49 -4.15 6.49
C TRP A 8 5.16 -4.85 5.17
N PRO A 9 4.59 -4.12 4.19
CA PRO A 9 4.13 -4.73 2.94
C PRO A 9 5.26 -5.06 1.97
N VAL A 10 6.43 -4.49 2.19
CA VAL A 10 7.58 -4.73 1.33
C VAL A 10 8.85 -4.51 2.13
N ASN A 11 9.90 -5.23 1.76
CA ASN A 11 11.22 -5.02 2.33
C ASN A 11 11.95 -3.95 1.52
N GLY A 12 12.16 -2.80 2.13
CA GLY A 12 12.77 -1.66 1.46
C GLY A 12 12.99 -0.49 2.40
N LYS A 13 13.47 0.60 1.84
CA LYS A 13 13.78 1.82 2.60
C LYS A 13 12.66 2.85 2.40
N VAL A 14 12.15 3.40 3.50
CA VAL A 14 11.20 4.52 3.42
C VAL A 14 11.94 5.75 2.92
N THR A 15 11.51 6.27 1.79
CA THR A 15 12.10 7.45 1.15
C THR A 15 11.25 8.69 1.29
N SER A 16 9.96 8.54 1.63
CA SER A 16 9.06 9.66 1.82
C SER A 16 8.03 9.33 2.87
N ASN A 17 7.84 10.24 3.82
CA ASN A 17 6.96 10.05 4.97
C ASN A 17 5.58 10.62 4.72
N PHE A 18 4.62 10.16 5.51
CA PHE A 18 3.27 10.71 5.57
C PHE A 18 3.33 12.14 6.10
N GLY A 19 2.48 12.99 5.55
CA GLY A 19 2.29 14.34 6.03
C GLY A 19 2.59 15.41 4.99
N PRO A 20 2.61 16.68 5.40
CA PRO A 20 2.86 17.78 4.47
C PRO A 20 4.30 17.71 3.92
N ARG A 21 4.40 17.93 2.60
CA ARG A 21 5.71 18.12 1.97
C ARG A 21 5.55 19.08 0.80
N TRP A 22 6.35 20.14 0.79
CA TRP A 22 6.35 21.17 -0.25
C TRP A 22 4.95 21.69 -0.58
N GLY A 23 4.15 21.98 0.46
CA GLY A 23 2.80 22.52 0.28
C GLY A 23 1.76 21.51 -0.13
N ARG A 24 2.09 20.22 -0.15
CA ARG A 24 1.17 19.12 -0.48
C ARG A 24 1.10 18.12 0.65
N GLN A 25 -0.06 17.50 0.80
CA GLN A 25 -0.24 16.39 1.73
C GLN A 25 0.17 15.09 1.04
N HIS A 26 1.13 14.36 1.62
CA HIS A 26 1.47 13.00 1.22
C HIS A 26 0.63 12.03 2.06
N ASN A 27 -0.25 11.29 1.41
CA ASN A 27 -1.27 10.48 2.10
C ASN A 27 -0.78 9.09 2.48
N GLY A 28 0.48 8.80 2.32
CA GLY A 28 1.05 7.51 2.66
C GLY A 28 2.55 7.62 2.86
N ILE A 29 3.21 6.47 2.82
CA ILE A 29 4.67 6.40 2.81
C ILE A 29 5.13 5.77 1.50
N ASP A 30 6.29 6.18 1.03
CA ASP A 30 6.93 5.57 -0.13
C ASP A 30 8.11 4.70 0.35
N ILE A 31 8.15 3.48 -0.14
CA ILE A 31 9.15 2.50 0.24
C ILE A 31 9.90 2.07 -1.03
N ALA A 32 11.16 2.45 -1.14
CA ALA A 32 11.98 2.11 -2.29
C ALA A 32 12.30 0.62 -2.29
N ALA A 33 12.11 -0.01 -3.43
CA ALA A 33 12.46 -1.42 -3.66
C ALA A 33 12.57 -1.65 -5.16
N ASN A 34 13.31 -2.68 -5.54
CA ASN A 34 13.48 -3.00 -6.95
C ASN A 34 12.17 -3.48 -7.59
N THR A 35 12.00 -3.17 -8.86
CA THR A 35 10.86 -3.66 -9.63
C THR A 35 10.77 -5.18 -9.52
N GLY A 36 9.57 -5.68 -9.25
CA GLY A 36 9.31 -7.10 -9.07
C GLY A 36 9.43 -7.61 -7.65
N THR A 37 9.95 -6.80 -6.72
CA THR A 37 9.98 -7.18 -5.30
C THR A 37 8.55 -7.45 -4.82
N THR A 38 8.34 -8.55 -4.12
CA THR A 38 7.00 -8.95 -3.68
C THR A 38 6.40 -7.92 -2.75
N VAL A 39 5.18 -7.52 -3.06
CA VAL A 39 4.34 -6.69 -2.19
C VAL A 39 3.35 -7.63 -1.49
N ALA A 40 3.37 -7.64 -0.17
CA ALA A 40 2.54 -8.49 0.65
C ALA A 40 1.41 -7.71 1.30
N SER A 41 0.28 -8.37 1.55
CA SER A 41 -0.79 -7.75 2.33
C SER A 41 -0.31 -7.49 3.75
N ALA A 42 -0.49 -6.28 4.24
CA ALA A 42 -0.07 -5.89 5.58
C ALA A 42 -0.90 -6.55 6.70
N GLY A 43 -2.05 -7.05 6.36
CA GLY A 43 -2.94 -7.74 7.31
C GLY A 43 -3.93 -8.64 6.59
N SER A 44 -4.63 -9.45 7.35
CA SER A 44 -5.72 -10.28 6.81
C SER A 44 -6.89 -9.40 6.41
N GLY A 45 -7.55 -9.74 5.31
CA GLY A 45 -8.68 -8.97 4.84
C GLY A 45 -9.20 -9.44 3.51
N THR A 46 -9.99 -8.59 2.87
CA THR A 46 -10.61 -8.86 1.57
C THR A 46 -10.16 -7.79 0.57
N VAL A 47 -9.75 -8.23 -0.61
CA VAL A 47 -9.41 -7.31 -1.72
C VAL A 47 -10.68 -6.64 -2.20
N ILE A 48 -10.74 -5.31 -2.10
CA ILE A 48 -11.92 -4.54 -2.53
C ILE A 48 -11.70 -3.80 -3.84
N ALA A 49 -10.45 -3.70 -4.29
CA ALA A 49 -10.12 -3.16 -5.62
C ALA A 49 -8.77 -3.71 -6.07
N ALA A 50 -8.65 -4.00 -7.36
CA ALA A 50 -7.40 -4.45 -7.96
C ALA A 50 -7.40 -4.05 -9.42
N GLY A 51 -6.45 -3.19 -9.83
CA GLY A 51 -6.35 -2.74 -11.21
C GLY A 51 -5.75 -1.35 -11.34
N PHE A 52 -5.76 -0.84 -12.57
CA PHE A 52 -5.19 0.48 -12.88
C PHE A 52 -6.12 1.59 -12.41
N SER A 53 -5.55 2.61 -11.76
CA SER A 53 -6.32 3.75 -11.26
C SER A 53 -5.50 5.04 -11.33
N GLY A 54 -5.54 5.73 -12.45
CA GLY A 54 -4.96 7.06 -12.63
C GLY A 54 -3.51 7.15 -12.20
N GLY A 55 -3.20 8.16 -11.39
CA GLY A 55 -1.84 8.41 -10.90
C GLY A 55 -1.27 7.33 -9.99
N PHE A 56 -2.14 6.50 -9.37
CA PHE A 56 -1.66 5.35 -8.60
C PHE A 56 -1.10 4.22 -9.48
N GLY A 57 -1.41 4.23 -10.77
CA GLY A 57 -1.05 3.12 -11.63
C GLY A 57 -1.82 1.85 -11.24
N TYR A 58 -1.18 0.72 -11.31
CA TYR A 58 -1.75 -0.53 -10.82
C TYR A 58 -1.75 -0.52 -9.30
N ARG A 59 -2.93 -0.69 -8.70
CA ARG A 59 -3.09 -0.65 -7.25
C ARG A 59 -3.99 -1.77 -6.75
N VAL A 60 -3.80 -2.11 -5.47
CA VAL A 60 -4.66 -3.04 -4.74
C VAL A 60 -5.12 -2.35 -3.46
N LEU A 61 -6.38 -2.51 -3.11
CA LEU A 61 -6.94 -2.10 -1.81
C LEU A 61 -7.41 -3.33 -1.07
N VAL A 62 -7.01 -3.44 0.19
CA VAL A 62 -7.43 -4.53 1.09
C VAL A 62 -8.19 -3.93 2.25
N GLN A 63 -9.40 -4.42 2.51
CA GLN A 63 -10.22 -4.03 3.64
C GLN A 63 -9.99 -4.99 4.80
N HIS A 64 -9.64 -4.45 5.95
CA HIS A 64 -9.41 -5.17 7.20
C HIS A 64 -10.56 -4.97 8.16
N ASN A 65 -10.54 -5.67 9.30
CA ASN A 65 -11.53 -5.45 10.35
C ASN A 65 -11.43 -4.03 10.90
N GLY A 66 -12.56 -3.48 11.37
CA GLY A 66 -12.60 -2.16 11.97
C GLY A 66 -12.60 -1.01 10.99
N GLY A 67 -12.88 -1.28 9.71
CA GLY A 67 -12.98 -0.24 8.69
C GLY A 67 -11.64 0.24 8.14
N LEU A 68 -10.53 -0.38 8.53
CA LEU A 68 -9.21 -0.03 8.02
C LEU A 68 -9.04 -0.57 6.60
N VAL A 69 -8.56 0.27 5.70
CA VAL A 69 -8.22 -0.11 4.32
C VAL A 69 -6.75 0.21 4.07
N THR A 70 -6.01 -0.73 3.50
CA THR A 70 -4.64 -0.50 3.06
C THR A 70 -4.60 -0.42 1.53
N LEU A 71 -3.80 0.51 1.03
CA LEU A 71 -3.65 0.79 -0.41
C LEU A 71 -2.19 0.55 -0.80
N TYR A 72 -2.00 -0.16 -1.90
CA TYR A 72 -0.68 -0.54 -2.43
C TYR A 72 -0.63 -0.09 -3.89
N ALA A 73 0.18 0.91 -4.20
CA ALA A 73 0.17 1.56 -5.51
C ALA A 73 1.50 1.47 -6.25
N HIS A 74 1.45 1.84 -7.53
CA HIS A 74 2.57 1.82 -8.49
C HIS A 74 3.09 0.43 -8.77
N LEU A 75 2.23 -0.59 -8.67
CA LEU A 75 2.61 -1.99 -8.88
C LEU A 75 2.98 -2.25 -10.34
N SER A 76 3.89 -3.18 -10.57
CA SER A 76 4.20 -3.69 -11.89
C SER A 76 3.30 -4.86 -12.28
N SER A 77 2.80 -5.58 -11.27
CA SER A 77 1.93 -6.75 -11.46
C SER A 77 0.99 -6.89 -10.29
N ILE A 78 -0.15 -7.53 -10.53
CA ILE A 78 -1.17 -7.82 -9.51
C ILE A 78 -1.47 -9.32 -9.56
N ASN A 79 -1.45 -9.97 -8.39
CA ASN A 79 -1.67 -11.42 -8.25
C ASN A 79 -3.04 -11.77 -7.69
N VAL A 80 -3.86 -10.76 -7.37
CA VAL A 80 -5.13 -10.96 -6.66
C VAL A 80 -6.27 -10.34 -7.45
N SER A 81 -7.49 -10.74 -7.10
CA SER A 81 -8.71 -10.20 -7.71
C SER A 81 -9.62 -9.64 -6.63
N THR A 82 -10.46 -8.68 -7.02
CA THR A 82 -11.50 -8.12 -6.13
C THR A 82 -12.38 -9.25 -5.60
N GLY A 83 -12.60 -9.24 -4.29
CA GLY A 83 -13.38 -10.25 -3.59
C GLY A 83 -12.54 -11.36 -2.97
N GLN A 84 -11.28 -11.45 -3.32
CA GLN A 84 -10.38 -12.47 -2.79
C GLN A 84 -10.04 -12.19 -1.33
N THR A 85 -10.08 -13.23 -0.49
CA THR A 85 -9.60 -13.15 0.89
C THR A 85 -8.10 -13.36 0.92
N VAL A 86 -7.39 -12.54 1.67
CA VAL A 86 -5.94 -12.63 1.83
C VAL A 86 -5.57 -12.67 3.30
N SER A 87 -4.43 -13.27 3.59
CA SER A 87 -3.83 -13.26 4.92
C SER A 87 -2.68 -12.26 4.99
N ALA A 88 -2.30 -11.85 6.18
CA ALA A 88 -1.09 -11.06 6.35
C ALA A 88 0.09 -11.83 5.72
N GLY A 89 0.85 -11.16 4.88
CA GLY A 89 1.98 -11.77 4.16
C GLY A 89 1.65 -12.39 2.82
N SER A 90 0.36 -12.50 2.45
CA SER A 90 -0.02 -13.00 1.12
C SER A 90 0.47 -12.05 0.03
N SER A 91 1.03 -12.57 -1.06
CA SER A 91 1.48 -11.77 -2.18
C SER A 91 0.30 -11.07 -2.86
N LEU A 92 0.40 -9.77 -3.04
CA LEU A 92 -0.56 -8.97 -3.79
C LEU A 92 -0.07 -8.63 -5.19
N GLY A 93 1.25 -8.61 -5.38
CA GLY A 93 1.86 -8.26 -6.65
C GLY A 93 3.33 -7.91 -6.49
N GLY A 94 3.86 -7.15 -7.41
CA GLY A 94 5.26 -6.72 -7.42
C GLY A 94 5.41 -5.21 -7.44
N VAL A 95 6.48 -4.72 -6.85
CA VAL A 95 6.85 -3.31 -6.91
C VAL A 95 7.06 -2.90 -8.36
N GLY A 96 6.67 -1.70 -8.70
CA GLY A 96 6.88 -1.14 -10.03
C GLY A 96 6.98 0.37 -10.00
N CYS A 97 6.61 0.98 -11.10
CA CYS A 97 6.61 2.43 -11.27
C CYS A 97 5.48 2.84 -12.21
N SER A 98 4.34 2.15 -12.12
CA SER A 98 3.18 2.45 -12.93
C SER A 98 2.48 3.71 -12.41
N GLY A 99 1.80 4.41 -13.30
CA GLY A 99 1.18 5.68 -12.96
C GLY A 99 2.19 6.80 -12.80
N SER A 100 1.90 7.75 -11.91
CA SER A 100 2.77 8.91 -11.65
C SER A 100 3.88 8.53 -10.68
N CYS A 101 5.04 8.24 -11.21
CA CYS A 101 6.15 7.66 -10.46
C CYS A 101 7.48 8.15 -11.04
N THR A 102 8.49 8.36 -10.20
CA THR A 102 9.83 8.80 -10.62
C THR A 102 10.91 7.74 -10.45
N GLY A 103 10.59 6.61 -9.84
CA GLY A 103 11.50 5.49 -9.64
C GLY A 103 10.80 4.37 -8.91
N PRO A 104 11.26 3.12 -9.02
CA PRO A 104 10.56 1.98 -8.43
C PRO A 104 10.38 2.13 -6.93
N HIS A 105 9.14 2.09 -6.49
CA HIS A 105 8.77 2.15 -5.07
C HIS A 105 7.35 1.67 -4.87
N LEU A 106 7.03 1.30 -3.63
CA LEU A 106 5.66 1.07 -3.22
C LEU A 106 5.13 2.33 -2.53
N HIS A 107 3.98 2.82 -2.98
CA HIS A 107 3.22 3.83 -2.24
C HIS A 107 2.18 3.10 -1.40
N PHE A 108 2.27 3.24 -0.08
CA PHE A 108 1.45 2.50 0.87
C PHE A 108 0.65 3.46 1.73
N GLU A 109 -0.67 3.25 1.78
CA GLU A 109 -1.57 4.09 2.58
C GLU A 109 -2.38 3.25 3.55
N THR A 110 -2.75 3.86 4.67
CA THR A 110 -3.74 3.35 5.61
C THR A 110 -4.88 4.35 5.70
N ARG A 111 -6.12 3.91 5.46
CA ARG A 111 -7.29 4.76 5.45
C ARG A 111 -8.39 4.20 6.35
N VAL A 112 -9.11 5.11 7.01
CA VAL A 112 -10.32 4.77 7.77
C VAL A 112 -11.40 5.75 7.35
N GLY A 113 -12.52 5.25 6.84
CA GLY A 113 -13.60 6.09 6.36
C GLY A 113 -13.19 7.03 5.23
N GLY A 114 -12.25 6.60 4.39
CA GLY A 114 -11.72 7.40 3.29
C GLY A 114 -10.65 8.41 3.68
N THR A 115 -10.37 8.58 4.96
CA THR A 115 -9.32 9.48 5.44
C THR A 115 -8.01 8.72 5.62
N ALA A 116 -6.92 9.27 5.06
CA ALA A 116 -5.60 8.69 5.19
C ALA A 116 -4.97 9.08 6.53
N TYR A 117 -4.33 8.11 7.16
CA TYR A 117 -3.58 8.28 8.41
C TYR A 117 -2.16 7.78 8.21
N ASP A 118 -1.24 8.23 9.09
CA ASP A 118 0.16 7.83 9.00
C ASP A 118 0.28 6.30 9.12
N PRO A 119 0.76 5.61 8.07
CA PRO A 119 0.91 4.16 8.11
C PRO A 119 1.80 3.66 9.25
N ARG A 120 2.76 4.47 9.68
CA ARG A 120 3.65 4.07 10.78
C ARG A 120 2.93 3.91 12.11
N SER A 121 1.72 4.48 12.24
CA SER A 121 0.86 4.27 13.41
C SER A 121 0.32 2.84 13.49
N TYR A 122 0.31 2.14 12.37
CA TYR A 122 -0.25 0.78 12.25
C TYR A 122 0.81 -0.30 12.05
N LEU A 123 1.96 0.06 11.49
CA LEU A 123 3.02 -0.90 11.18
C LEU A 123 3.80 -1.30 12.42
N GLY A 124 4.15 -2.57 12.46
CA GLY A 124 4.97 -3.13 13.53
C GLY A 124 6.45 -2.85 13.43
#